data_c4bad6dadfa3ec292e72da10645dc657
#
_entry.id   c4bad6dadfa3ec292e72da10645dc657
#
_cell.length_a   1.000
_cell.length_b   1.000
_cell.length_c   1.000
_cell.angle_alpha   90.00
_cell.angle_beta   90.00
_cell.angle_gamma   90.00
#
_symmetry.space_group_name_H-M   'P 1'
#
loop_
_entity.id
_entity.type
_entity.pdbx_description
1 polymer ?
#
loop_
_entity_poly.entity_id
_entity_poly.type
_entity_poly.pdbx_seq_one_letter_code
_entity_poly.pdbx_strand_id
1 'polypeptide(L)'
;LKRIRYTTSHPINMDDELIDLHSNNKKLMPFLHLPVQSGSSKILKMMNRKYDVEFYRDIIFKIRDKSPNIEISSDFIIGYPGESEQDFINTLELIDDIKFTQSYSFIYX
;
A
#
# COMPACT_ATOMS: atom_id res chain seq x y z
N LEU A 1 -1.59 -8.51 -25.94
CA LEU A 1 -2.03 -8.68 -24.57
C LEU A 1 -2.50 -7.38 -23.99
N LYS A 2 -3.62 -7.45 -23.35
CA LYS A 2 -4.15 -6.28 -22.69
C LYS A 2 -3.62 -6.17 -21.28
N ARG A 3 -3.36 -4.95 -20.89
CA ARG A 3 -2.96 -4.66 -19.52
C ARG A 3 -4.17 -4.24 -18.74
N ILE A 4 -4.41 -4.94 -17.65
CA ILE A 4 -5.53 -4.63 -16.77
C ILE A 4 -4.98 -4.21 -15.43
N ARG A 5 -5.36 -3.01 -15.01
CA ARG A 5 -4.91 -2.47 -13.73
C ARG A 5 -6.02 -2.59 -12.71
N TYR A 6 -5.64 -3.01 -11.54
CA TYR A 6 -6.54 -3.04 -10.41
C TYR A 6 -6.17 -1.92 -9.45
N THR A 7 -7.18 -1.18 -9.04
CA THR A 7 -6.98 -0.13 -8.06
C THR A 7 -7.93 -0.38 -6.91
N THR A 8 -7.37 -0.40 -5.71
CA THR A 8 -8.22 -0.47 -4.53
C THR A 8 -7.93 0.75 -3.67
N SER A 9 -8.99 1.34 -3.12
CA SER A 9 -8.85 2.54 -2.34
C SER A 9 -8.48 2.26 -0.89
N HIS A 10 -8.48 0.99 -0.49
CA HIS A 10 -8.31 0.67 0.91
C HIS A 10 -7.76 -0.75 1.07
N PRO A 11 -6.65 -0.94 1.79
CA PRO A 11 -6.08 -2.29 1.92
C PRO A 11 -6.99 -3.29 2.59
N ILE A 12 -7.91 -2.83 3.44
CA ILE A 12 -8.79 -3.75 4.15
C ILE A 12 -9.74 -4.48 3.20
N ASN A 13 -9.88 -3.97 1.99
CA ASN A 13 -10.72 -4.63 0.99
C ASN A 13 -9.99 -5.74 0.23
N MET A 14 -8.71 -5.93 0.50
CA MET A 14 -7.92 -6.97 -0.14
C MET A 14 -7.95 -8.22 0.72
N ASP A 15 -8.83 -9.16 0.41
CA ASP A 15 -8.83 -10.41 1.15
C ASP A 15 -8.06 -11.49 0.38
N ASP A 16 -7.91 -12.64 0.99
CA ASP A 16 -7.10 -13.71 0.40
C ASP A 16 -7.67 -14.19 -0.93
N GLU A 17 -8.98 -14.21 -1.05
CA GLU A 17 -9.59 -14.66 -2.30
C GLU A 17 -9.27 -13.70 -3.43
N LEU A 18 -9.36 -12.41 -3.18
CA LEU A 18 -9.04 -11.43 -4.19
C LEU A 18 -7.57 -11.48 -4.57
N ILE A 19 -6.70 -11.68 -3.58
CA ILE A 19 -5.27 -11.80 -3.85
C ILE A 19 -5.01 -13.03 -4.72
N ASP A 20 -5.64 -14.15 -4.43
CA ASP A 20 -5.46 -15.35 -5.22
C ASP A 20 -5.96 -15.16 -6.65
N LEU A 21 -7.12 -14.53 -6.81
CA LEU A 21 -7.65 -14.29 -8.13
C LEU A 21 -6.71 -13.42 -8.95
N HIS A 22 -6.21 -12.38 -8.32
CA HIS A 22 -5.31 -11.46 -9.01
C HIS A 22 -4.02 -12.15 -9.43
N SER A 23 -3.46 -12.97 -8.57
CA SER A 23 -2.18 -13.60 -8.85
C SER A 23 -2.29 -14.75 -9.84
N ASN A 24 -3.46 -15.38 -9.92
CA ASN A 24 -3.63 -16.57 -10.78
C ASN A 24 -4.10 -16.24 -12.18
N ASN A 25 -4.53 -15.02 -12.42
CA ASN A 25 -5.03 -14.66 -13.75
C ASN A 25 -3.88 -14.10 -14.57
N LYS A 26 -3.41 -14.87 -15.51
CA LYS A 26 -2.23 -14.49 -16.28
C LYS A 26 -2.50 -13.38 -17.30
N LYS A 27 -3.76 -13.09 -17.56
CA LYS A 27 -4.09 -12.00 -18.48
C LYS A 27 -4.08 -10.66 -17.80
N LEU A 28 -4.10 -10.62 -16.48
CA LEU A 28 -4.07 -9.39 -15.75
C LEU A 28 -2.65 -8.83 -15.71
N MET A 29 -2.55 -7.53 -15.88
CA MET A 29 -1.29 -6.88 -15.68
C MET A 29 -0.94 -6.95 -14.20
N PRO A 30 0.27 -7.40 -13.86
CA PRO A 30 0.64 -7.46 -12.44
C PRO A 30 0.97 -6.08 -11.90
N PHE A 31 -0.04 -5.27 -11.77
CA PHE A 31 0.09 -3.92 -11.27
C PHE A 31 -1.06 -3.64 -10.30
N LEU A 32 -0.74 -3.12 -9.14
CA LEU A 32 -1.74 -2.85 -8.13
C LEU A 32 -1.44 -1.51 -7.45
N HIS A 33 -2.47 -0.67 -7.37
CA HIS A 33 -2.36 0.56 -6.60
C HIS A 33 -3.05 0.35 -5.26
N LEU A 34 -2.29 0.37 -4.19
CA LEU A 34 -2.79 0.04 -2.87
C LEU A 34 -2.37 1.14 -1.89
N PRO A 35 -3.18 2.18 -1.75
CA PRO A 35 -2.81 3.31 -0.90
C PRO A 35 -2.68 2.91 0.58
N VAL A 36 -1.60 3.31 1.21
CA VAL A 36 -1.43 3.10 2.64
C VAL A 36 -1.64 4.39 3.43
N GLN A 37 -1.31 5.51 2.85
CA GLN A 37 -1.49 6.84 3.41
C GLN A 37 -0.38 7.27 4.37
N SER A 38 0.13 6.39 5.21
CA SER A 38 1.23 6.72 6.12
C SER A 38 1.95 5.45 6.52
N GLY A 39 3.22 5.60 6.86
CA GLY A 39 4.00 4.51 7.41
C GLY A 39 4.00 4.46 8.92
N SER A 40 3.19 5.29 9.56
CA SER A 40 3.07 5.32 11.00
C SER A 40 1.68 4.85 11.41
N SER A 41 1.64 3.81 12.24
CA SER A 41 0.36 3.30 12.72
C SER A 41 -0.38 4.34 13.55
N LYS A 42 0.37 5.19 14.26
CA LYS A 42 -0.25 6.27 15.01
C LYS A 42 -1.00 7.22 14.09
N ILE A 43 -0.38 7.60 12.98
CA ILE A 43 -1.02 8.51 12.04
C ILE A 43 -2.21 7.84 11.35
N LEU A 44 -2.07 6.58 11.01
CA LEU A 44 -3.19 5.86 10.40
C LEU A 44 -4.40 5.84 11.33
N LYS A 45 -4.16 5.66 12.62
CA LYS A 45 -5.26 5.68 13.58
C LYS A 45 -5.87 7.07 13.65
N MET A 46 -5.06 8.11 13.62
CA MET A 46 -5.57 9.48 13.63
C MET A 46 -6.37 9.81 12.39
N MET A 47 -6.05 9.15 11.28
CA MET A 47 -6.81 9.31 10.03
C MET A 47 -8.06 8.46 10.00
N ASN A 48 -8.36 7.75 11.07
CA ASN A 48 -9.50 6.84 11.13
C ASN A 48 -9.38 5.65 10.18
N ARG A 49 -8.16 5.26 9.87
CA ARG A 49 -7.98 4.05 9.07
C ARG A 49 -8.19 2.82 9.94
N LYS A 50 -8.75 1.78 9.36
CA LYS A 50 -9.07 0.57 10.10
C LYS A 50 -7.97 -0.47 10.02
N TYR A 51 -6.82 -0.09 9.52
CA TYR A 51 -5.67 -0.98 9.43
C TYR A 51 -4.46 -0.25 9.99
N ASP A 52 -3.44 -1.01 10.33
CA ASP A 52 -2.17 -0.43 10.75
C ASP A 52 -1.09 -0.84 9.77
N VAL A 53 0.13 -0.39 10.05
CA VAL A 53 1.24 -0.65 9.14
C VAL A 53 1.54 -2.14 9.06
N GLU A 54 1.41 -2.87 10.17
CA GLU A 54 1.68 -4.31 10.16
C GLU A 54 0.70 -5.03 9.23
N PHE A 55 -0.56 -4.66 9.30
CA PHE A 55 -1.56 -5.25 8.42
C PHE A 55 -1.23 -5.00 6.97
N TYR A 56 -0.84 -3.77 6.66
CA TYR A 56 -0.49 -3.41 5.29
C TYR A 56 0.72 -4.21 4.80
N ARG A 57 1.74 -4.32 5.65
CA ARG A 57 2.92 -5.09 5.28
C ARG A 57 2.57 -6.55 5.01
N ASP A 58 1.69 -7.12 5.82
CA ASP A 58 1.26 -8.50 5.61
C ASP A 58 0.59 -8.69 4.27
N ILE A 59 -0.26 -7.74 3.89
CA ILE A 59 -0.93 -7.83 2.59
C ILE A 59 0.10 -7.79 1.46
N ILE A 60 1.05 -6.87 1.55
CA ILE A 60 2.09 -6.78 0.52
C ILE A 60 2.88 -8.07 0.44
N PHE A 61 3.21 -8.64 1.59
CA PHE A 61 3.94 -9.90 1.65
C PHE A 61 3.20 -11.01 0.94
N LYS A 62 1.90 -11.12 1.22
CA LYS A 62 1.08 -12.15 0.60
C LYS A 62 1.00 -11.97 -0.91
N ILE A 63 0.82 -10.73 -1.34
CA ILE A 63 0.70 -10.43 -2.76
C ILE A 63 2.00 -10.79 -3.48
N ARG A 64 3.13 -10.38 -2.92
CA ARG A 64 4.41 -10.65 -3.57
C ARG A 64 4.80 -12.12 -3.52
N ASP A 65 4.33 -12.83 -2.51
CA ASP A 65 4.59 -14.27 -2.44
C ASP A 65 3.92 -14.99 -3.59
N LYS A 66 2.74 -14.56 -3.97
CA LYS A 66 2.00 -15.19 -5.04
C LYS A 66 2.32 -14.59 -6.41
N SER A 67 2.71 -13.35 -6.45
CA SER A 67 3.05 -12.67 -7.70
C SER A 67 4.34 -11.89 -7.51
N PRO A 68 5.49 -12.56 -7.56
CA PRO A 68 6.75 -11.87 -7.24
C PRO A 68 7.08 -10.69 -8.15
N ASN A 69 6.53 -10.67 -9.34
CA ASN A 69 6.84 -9.59 -10.29
C ASN A 69 5.80 -8.48 -10.30
N ILE A 70 4.85 -8.51 -9.39
CA ILE A 70 3.81 -7.50 -9.39
C ILE A 70 4.39 -6.13 -9.06
N GLU A 71 3.90 -5.11 -9.74
CA GLU A 71 4.29 -3.74 -9.48
C GLU A 71 3.24 -3.11 -8.58
N ILE A 72 3.71 -2.46 -7.52
CA ILE A 72 2.82 -1.89 -6.52
C ILE A 72 3.11 -0.41 -6.37
N SER A 73 2.06 0.39 -6.33
CA SER A 73 2.17 1.80 -6.06
C SER A 73 1.29 2.16 -4.88
N SER A 74 1.58 3.31 -4.28
CA SER A 74 0.84 3.74 -3.10
C SER A 74 0.80 5.26 -3.03
N ASP A 75 -0.09 5.77 -2.19
CA ASP A 75 -0.19 7.20 -1.89
C ASP A 75 0.18 7.44 -0.45
N PHE A 76 0.78 8.60 -0.21
CA PHE A 76 1.16 9.02 1.13
C PHE A 76 0.74 10.45 1.38
N ILE A 77 0.28 10.73 2.58
CA ILE A 77 -0.03 12.09 2.99
C ILE A 77 1.05 12.52 3.97
N ILE A 78 1.70 13.63 3.65
CA ILE A 78 2.80 14.15 4.45
C ILE A 78 2.32 15.40 5.18
N GLY A 79 2.75 15.58 6.41
CA GLY A 79 2.41 16.76 7.18
C GLY A 79 1.05 16.69 7.83
N TYR A 80 0.53 15.52 8.01
CA TYR A 80 -0.76 15.36 8.68
C TYR A 80 -0.68 15.95 10.09
N PRO A 81 -1.71 16.64 10.57
CA PRO A 81 -1.67 17.21 11.92
C PRO A 81 -1.35 16.14 12.96
N GLY A 82 -0.34 16.40 13.76
CA GLY A 82 0.10 15.44 14.76
C GLY A 82 1.24 14.55 14.29
N GLU A 83 1.63 14.63 13.02
CA GLU A 83 2.74 13.83 12.51
C GLU A 83 4.05 14.35 13.12
N SER A 84 4.76 13.48 13.81
CA SER A 84 6.05 13.82 14.36
C SER A 84 7.14 13.49 13.37
N GLU A 85 8.36 13.90 13.69
CA GLU A 85 9.49 13.56 12.86
C GLU A 85 9.66 12.04 12.76
N GLN A 86 9.42 11.36 13.88
CA GLN A 86 9.54 9.89 13.87
C GLN A 86 8.46 9.27 12.99
N ASP A 87 7.26 9.83 12.99
CA ASP A 87 6.20 9.33 12.12
C ASP A 87 6.59 9.48 10.66
N PHE A 88 7.19 10.61 10.32
CA PHE A 88 7.64 10.83 8.95
C PHE A 88 8.75 9.84 8.58
N ILE A 89 9.67 9.61 9.50
CA ILE A 89 10.73 8.65 9.26
C ILE A 89 10.15 7.24 9.06
N ASN A 90 9.14 6.90 9.83
CA ASN A 90 8.49 5.60 9.67
C ASN A 90 7.88 5.46 8.27
N THR A 91 7.34 6.53 7.74
CA THR A 91 6.81 6.50 6.38
C THR A 91 7.94 6.28 5.36
N LEU A 92 9.05 6.97 5.53
CA LEU A 92 10.18 6.78 4.64
C LEU A 92 10.73 5.36 4.72
N GLU A 93 10.76 4.80 5.92
CA GLU A 93 11.23 3.43 6.09
C GLU A 93 10.30 2.43 5.40
N LEU A 94 9.00 2.66 5.49
CA LEU A 94 8.06 1.78 4.82
C LEU A 94 8.27 1.84 3.31
N ILE A 95 8.45 3.02 2.77
CA ILE A 95 8.67 3.18 1.34
C ILE A 95 9.93 2.41 0.92
N ASP A 96 10.97 2.55 1.71
CA ASP A 96 12.23 1.88 1.40
C ASP A 96 12.11 0.36 1.51
N ASP A 97 11.39 -0.10 2.53
CA ASP A 97 11.26 -1.54 2.75
C ASP A 97 10.42 -2.22 1.68
N ILE A 98 9.32 -1.59 1.31
CA ILE A 98 8.41 -2.23 0.35
C ILE A 98 8.90 -2.06 -1.08
N LYS A 99 9.63 -0.99 -1.35
CA LYS A 99 10.17 -0.72 -2.68
C LYS A 99 9.05 -0.64 -3.70
N PHE A 100 8.17 0.32 -3.48
CA PHE A 100 7.09 0.56 -4.43
C PHE A 100 7.64 0.91 -5.80
N THR A 101 6.94 0.47 -6.83
CA THR A 101 7.28 0.88 -8.18
C THR A 101 7.09 2.39 -8.32
N GLN A 102 6.02 2.91 -7.74
CA GLN A 102 5.76 4.34 -7.71
C GLN A 102 5.12 4.68 -6.38
N SER A 103 5.50 5.81 -5.84
CA SER A 103 4.85 6.33 -4.64
C SER A 103 4.53 7.81 -4.88
N TYR A 104 3.34 8.19 -4.49
CA TYR A 104 2.87 9.56 -4.66
C TYR A 104 2.69 10.18 -3.30
N SER A 105 3.28 11.36 -3.12
CA SER A 105 3.22 12.05 -1.84
C SER A 105 2.39 13.32 -2.00
N PHE A 106 1.48 13.52 -1.08
CA PHE A 106 0.62 14.70 -1.05
C PHE A 106 0.79 15.43 0.26
N ILE A 107 0.89 16.74 0.21
CA ILE A 107 1.02 17.56 1.41
C ILE A 107 -0.38 17.92 1.89
N TYR A 108 -0.44 17.49 3.14
CA TYR A 108 -1.73 17.80 3.78
C TYR A 108 -1.97 19.30 3.81
N UNK A 109 -3.35 20.18 3.27
CA UNK A 109 -3.72 21.39 3.00
C UNK A 109 -4.22 21.76 3.74
#